data_89c4c7064927c414da8d62aec48380dd
#
_entry.id   89c4c7064927c414da8d62aec48380dd
#
_cell.length_a   1.000
_cell.length_b   1.000
_cell.length_c   1.000
_cell.angle_alpha   90.00
_cell.angle_beta   90.00
_cell.angle_gamma   90.00
#
_symmetry.space_group_name_H-M   'P 1'
#
loop_
_entity.id
_entity.type
_entity.pdbx_description
1 polymer ?
#
loop_
_entity_poly.entity_id
_entity_poly.type
_entity_poly.pdbx_seq_one_letter_code
_entity_poly.pdbx_strand_id
1 'polypeptide(L)'
;MSDIPLIDLGSQFETPDAEVSIAEQIDLACRRSGFFAVRGHGIPETVIERCWQVSLQFFALSEEEKLKVKMPFSGYPYGFAAMEGETLSRSRGEQAPPDLKENFSAGPNTKPPPGIASDEAVFVFSENQWPQNPADFQDAWETCY
;
A
#
# COMPACT_ATOMS: atom_id res chain seq x y z
N MET A 1 -23.24 4.19 -14.01
CA MET A 1 -21.98 4.04 -13.25
C MET A 1 -22.30 3.10 -12.11
N SER A 2 -21.54 2.03 -11.93
CA SER A 2 -21.70 1.17 -10.75
C SER A 2 -21.10 1.92 -9.56
N ASP A 3 -21.91 2.24 -8.57
CA ASP A 3 -21.41 2.88 -7.36
C ASP A 3 -20.48 1.90 -6.64
N ILE A 4 -19.33 2.41 -6.18
CA ILE A 4 -18.42 1.66 -5.32
C ILE A 4 -19.14 1.49 -3.98
N PRO A 5 -19.39 0.24 -3.52
CA PRO A 5 -20.10 0.04 -2.25
C PRO A 5 -19.24 0.49 -1.07
N LEU A 6 -19.89 1.10 -0.07
CA LEU A 6 -19.29 1.50 1.20
C LEU A 6 -19.69 0.48 2.27
N ILE A 7 -18.70 -0.20 2.85
CA ILE A 7 -18.89 -1.24 3.87
C ILE A 7 -18.48 -0.68 5.24
N ASP A 8 -19.36 -0.83 6.23
CA ASP A 8 -19.10 -0.40 7.61
C ASP A 8 -18.50 -1.54 8.41
N LEU A 9 -17.25 -1.39 8.82
CA LEU A 9 -16.53 -2.37 9.63
C LEU A 9 -16.74 -2.18 11.13
N GLY A 10 -17.33 -1.06 11.56
CA GLY A 10 -17.49 -0.74 12.99
C GLY A 10 -18.38 -1.73 13.74
N SER A 11 -19.31 -2.39 13.03
CA SER A 11 -20.22 -3.38 13.62
C SER A 11 -19.62 -4.80 13.75
N GLN A 12 -18.46 -5.10 13.18
CA GLN A 12 -17.87 -6.45 13.18
C GLN A 12 -17.62 -7.02 14.58
N PHE A 13 -17.46 -6.15 15.58
CA PHE A 13 -17.19 -6.55 16.97
C PHE A 13 -18.47 -6.64 17.82
N GLU A 14 -19.65 -6.36 17.27
CA GLU A 14 -20.89 -6.32 18.02
C GLU A 14 -21.51 -7.70 18.16
N THR A 15 -21.55 -8.48 17.09
CA THR A 15 -22.11 -9.85 17.10
C THR A 15 -21.43 -10.72 16.04
N PRO A 16 -21.42 -12.08 16.23
CA PRO A 16 -20.94 -13.01 15.19
C PRO A 16 -21.70 -12.90 13.86
N ASP A 17 -22.98 -12.60 13.91
CA ASP A 17 -23.82 -12.44 12.70
C ASP A 17 -23.39 -11.18 11.91
N ALA A 18 -22.95 -10.12 12.59
CA ALA A 18 -22.45 -8.92 11.94
C ALA A 18 -21.15 -9.18 11.17
N GLU A 19 -20.24 -9.99 11.73
CA GLU A 19 -19.02 -10.40 11.04
C GLU A 19 -19.33 -11.18 9.75
N VAL A 20 -20.25 -12.13 9.79
CA VAL A 20 -20.70 -12.89 8.61
C VAL A 20 -21.31 -11.97 7.56
N SER A 21 -22.16 -11.02 7.96
CA SER A 21 -22.77 -10.05 7.07
C SER A 21 -21.74 -9.14 6.37
N ILE A 22 -20.69 -8.73 7.08
CA ILE A 22 -19.60 -7.93 6.50
C ILE A 22 -18.82 -8.76 5.47
N ALA A 23 -18.48 -10.02 5.80
CA ALA A 23 -17.79 -10.91 4.89
C ALA A 23 -18.58 -11.13 3.58
N GLU A 24 -19.90 -11.31 3.68
CA GLU A 24 -20.79 -11.45 2.52
C GLU A 24 -20.80 -10.16 1.66
N GLN A 25 -20.83 -8.98 2.28
CA GLN A 25 -20.78 -7.70 1.57
C GLN A 25 -19.46 -7.53 0.82
N ILE A 26 -18.32 -7.90 1.44
CA ILE A 26 -16.99 -7.88 0.81
C ILE A 26 -16.95 -8.85 -0.37
N ASP A 27 -17.38 -10.10 -0.19
CA ASP A 27 -17.43 -11.10 -1.27
C ASP A 27 -18.26 -10.60 -2.45
N LEU A 28 -19.45 -10.05 -2.17
CA LEU A 28 -20.33 -9.50 -3.20
C LEU A 28 -19.69 -8.33 -3.95
N ALA A 29 -19.04 -7.41 -3.23
CA ALA A 29 -18.35 -6.27 -3.83
C ALA A 29 -17.20 -6.71 -4.73
N CYS A 30 -16.38 -7.66 -4.27
CA CYS A 30 -15.29 -8.24 -5.04
C CYS A 30 -15.76 -8.92 -6.32
N ARG A 31 -16.89 -9.64 -6.27
CA ARG A 31 -17.47 -10.30 -7.46
C ARG A 31 -18.10 -9.33 -8.46
N ARG A 32 -18.65 -8.20 -7.99
CA ARG A 32 -19.39 -7.25 -8.84
C ARG A 32 -18.52 -6.20 -9.49
N SER A 33 -17.68 -5.53 -8.71
CA SER A 33 -16.86 -4.40 -9.15
C SER A 33 -15.37 -4.60 -8.93
N GLY A 34 -14.97 -5.52 -8.05
CA GLY A 34 -13.59 -5.69 -7.60
C GLY A 34 -13.12 -4.61 -6.62
N PHE A 35 -13.99 -3.65 -6.27
CA PHE A 35 -13.66 -2.51 -5.41
C PHE A 35 -14.75 -2.27 -4.37
N PHE A 36 -14.35 -1.82 -3.20
CA PHE A 36 -15.22 -1.30 -2.15
C PHE A 36 -14.47 -0.24 -1.33
N ALA A 37 -15.22 0.64 -0.69
CA ALA A 37 -14.71 1.56 0.32
C ALA A 37 -15.11 1.04 1.71
N VAL A 38 -14.34 1.38 2.72
CA VAL A 38 -14.63 1.00 4.11
C VAL A 38 -14.75 2.23 5.00
N ARG A 39 -15.57 2.11 6.06
CA ARG A 39 -15.60 3.04 7.19
C ARG A 39 -15.66 2.25 8.49
N GLY A 40 -15.46 2.93 9.62
CA GLY A 40 -15.45 2.25 10.92
C GLY A 40 -14.26 1.30 11.12
N HIS A 41 -13.18 1.51 10.36
CA HIS A 41 -11.96 0.68 10.36
C HIS A 41 -11.06 0.89 11.61
N GLY A 42 -11.40 1.82 12.49
CA GLY A 42 -10.68 2.03 13.76
C GLY A 42 -9.38 2.85 13.65
N ILE A 43 -8.90 3.18 12.45
CA ILE A 43 -7.73 4.03 12.28
C ILE A 43 -8.14 5.49 12.52
N PRO A 44 -7.50 6.23 13.45
CA PRO A 44 -7.81 7.63 13.68
C PRO A 44 -7.60 8.48 12.42
N GLU A 45 -8.52 9.40 12.14
CA GLU A 45 -8.44 10.27 10.96
C GLU A 45 -7.14 11.10 10.95
N THR A 46 -6.67 11.52 12.11
CA THR A 46 -5.41 12.25 12.26
C THR A 46 -4.17 11.44 11.81
N VAL A 47 -4.21 10.11 11.96
CA VAL A 47 -3.14 9.22 11.48
C VAL A 47 -3.18 9.15 9.96
N ILE A 48 -4.37 8.97 9.38
CA ILE A 48 -4.56 8.94 7.93
C ILE A 48 -4.15 10.27 7.30
N GLU A 49 -4.61 11.37 7.88
CA GLU A 49 -4.29 12.71 7.37
C GLU A 49 -2.79 12.99 7.42
N ARG A 50 -2.14 12.64 8.54
CA ARG A 50 -0.68 12.79 8.67
C ARG A 50 0.06 11.98 7.60
N CYS A 51 -0.28 10.71 7.44
CA CYS A 51 0.32 9.86 6.41
C CYS A 51 0.10 10.43 5.00
N TRP A 52 -1.10 10.95 4.72
CA TRP A 52 -1.43 11.60 3.46
C TRP A 52 -0.58 12.86 3.22
N GLN A 53 -0.45 13.74 4.23
CA GLN A 53 0.32 14.98 4.12
C GLN A 53 1.81 14.73 3.86
N VAL A 54 2.44 13.82 4.58
CA VAL A 54 3.86 13.49 4.34
C VAL A 54 4.06 12.84 2.97
N SER A 55 3.10 12.05 2.50
CA SER A 55 3.12 11.46 1.16
C SER A 55 3.07 12.54 0.07
N LEU A 56 2.16 13.51 0.21
CA LEU A 56 2.10 14.66 -0.71
C LEU A 56 3.41 15.46 -0.72
N GLN A 57 4.00 15.68 0.45
CA GLN A 57 5.29 16.38 0.55
C GLN A 57 6.41 15.61 -0.13
N PHE A 58 6.47 14.28 0.05
CA PHE A 58 7.46 13.44 -0.61
C PHE A 58 7.33 13.49 -2.14
N PHE A 59 6.12 13.32 -2.67
CA PHE A 59 5.91 13.36 -4.12
C PHE A 59 6.11 14.75 -4.74
N ALA A 60 6.04 15.82 -3.94
CA ALA A 60 6.39 17.17 -4.35
C ALA A 60 7.91 17.46 -4.37
N LEU A 61 8.75 16.58 -3.84
CA LEU A 61 10.20 16.71 -3.91
C LEU A 61 10.71 16.63 -5.35
N SER A 62 11.92 17.15 -5.57
CA SER A 62 12.60 16.97 -6.86
C SER A 62 12.83 15.47 -7.14
N GLU A 63 12.91 15.12 -8.42
CA GLU A 63 13.20 13.73 -8.82
C GLU A 63 14.52 13.24 -8.22
N GLU A 64 15.54 14.10 -8.17
CA GLU A 64 16.84 13.80 -7.55
C GLU A 64 16.68 13.36 -6.08
N GLU A 65 15.85 14.06 -5.30
CA GLU A 65 15.60 13.70 -3.90
C GLU A 65 14.84 12.36 -3.78
N LYS A 66 13.82 12.16 -4.60
CA LYS A 66 13.05 10.91 -4.62
C LYS A 66 13.91 9.71 -5.03
N LEU A 67 14.82 9.90 -5.99
CA LEU A 67 15.73 8.85 -6.45
C LEU A 67 16.75 8.38 -5.39
N LYS A 68 16.99 9.14 -4.32
CA LYS A 68 17.85 8.69 -3.20
C LYS A 68 17.31 7.44 -2.49
N VAL A 69 16.01 7.23 -2.58
CA VAL A 69 15.31 6.07 -1.98
C VAL A 69 14.69 5.16 -3.04
N LYS A 70 15.26 5.15 -4.24
CA LYS A 70 14.85 4.21 -5.28
C LYS A 70 15.08 2.77 -4.85
N MET A 71 14.31 1.86 -5.42
CA MET A 71 14.53 0.42 -5.26
C MET A 71 15.98 0.07 -5.62
N PRO A 72 16.74 -0.64 -4.76
CA PRO A 72 18.17 -0.92 -4.97
C PRO A 72 18.48 -1.69 -6.27
N PHE A 73 17.56 -2.55 -6.69
CA PHE A 73 17.66 -3.35 -7.93
C PHE A 73 16.24 -3.72 -8.43
N SER A 74 16.18 -4.16 -9.68
CA SER A 74 14.92 -4.59 -10.29
C SER A 74 14.33 -5.79 -9.57
N GLY A 75 13.06 -5.70 -9.16
CA GLY A 75 12.36 -6.73 -8.39
C GLY A 75 12.50 -6.56 -6.87
N TYR A 76 13.20 -5.54 -6.39
CA TYR A 76 13.17 -5.19 -4.96
C TYR A 76 11.80 -4.62 -4.61
N PRO A 77 11.17 -5.03 -3.47
CA PRO A 77 9.77 -4.71 -3.24
C PRO A 77 9.51 -3.28 -2.73
N TYR A 78 10.50 -2.63 -2.12
CA TYR A 78 10.30 -1.39 -1.37
C TYR A 78 11.18 -0.24 -1.84
N GLY A 79 10.65 0.97 -1.76
CA GLY A 79 11.31 2.20 -2.18
C GLY A 79 10.52 2.94 -3.25
N PHE A 80 11.15 3.94 -3.84
CA PHE A 80 10.58 4.75 -4.90
C PHE A 80 10.80 4.14 -6.28
N ALA A 81 9.73 4.06 -7.05
CA ALA A 81 9.78 3.76 -8.48
C ALA A 81 9.41 5.02 -9.28
N ALA A 82 10.33 5.48 -10.11
CA ALA A 82 10.13 6.63 -10.99
C ALA A 82 9.15 6.32 -12.12
N MET A 83 8.64 7.36 -12.78
CA MET A 83 7.85 7.22 -14.00
C MET A 83 8.59 6.35 -15.03
N GLU A 84 7.84 5.54 -15.76
CA GLU A 84 8.37 4.57 -16.74
C GLU A 84 9.17 3.39 -16.11
N GLY A 85 9.27 3.30 -14.79
CA GLY A 85 9.96 2.20 -14.10
C GLY A 85 9.22 0.87 -14.16
N GLU A 86 7.90 0.90 -14.28
CA GLU A 86 7.03 -0.29 -14.28
C GLU A 86 6.16 -0.36 -15.52
N THR A 87 5.96 -1.58 -16.00
CA THR A 87 5.03 -1.87 -17.09
C THR A 87 4.25 -3.14 -16.74
N LEU A 88 2.97 -3.02 -16.41
CA LEU A 88 2.08 -4.16 -16.14
C LEU A 88 2.03 -5.16 -17.30
N SER A 89 2.19 -4.68 -18.53
CA SER A 89 2.21 -5.51 -19.74
C SER A 89 3.42 -6.45 -19.82
N ARG A 90 4.56 -6.12 -19.21
CA ARG A 90 5.73 -7.02 -19.18
C ARG A 90 5.45 -8.33 -18.43
N SER A 91 4.64 -8.28 -17.38
CA SER A 91 4.24 -9.48 -16.63
C SER A 91 3.31 -10.39 -17.45
N ARG A 92 2.70 -9.86 -18.53
CA ARG A 92 1.81 -10.59 -19.45
C ARG A 92 2.47 -10.91 -20.79
N GLY A 93 3.75 -10.57 -20.97
CA GLY A 93 4.47 -10.79 -22.23
C GLY A 93 4.06 -9.85 -23.37
N GLU A 94 3.33 -8.76 -23.08
CA GLU A 94 2.89 -7.78 -24.06
C GLU A 94 3.85 -6.60 -24.11
N GLN A 95 4.09 -6.03 -25.31
CA GLN A 95 4.82 -4.78 -25.46
C GLN A 95 3.83 -3.62 -25.40
N ALA A 96 3.78 -2.94 -24.26
CA ALA A 96 3.08 -1.66 -24.13
C ALA A 96 4.04 -0.58 -23.65
N PRO A 97 3.72 0.71 -23.89
CA PRO A 97 4.47 1.82 -23.29
C PRO A 97 4.48 1.70 -21.76
N PRO A 98 5.54 2.16 -21.09
CA PRO A 98 5.59 2.17 -19.65
C PRO A 98 4.48 3.03 -19.05
N ASP A 99 4.04 2.68 -17.85
CA ASP A 99 3.03 3.43 -17.12
C ASP A 99 3.57 4.81 -16.72
N LEU A 100 2.77 5.85 -16.97
CA LEU A 100 3.08 7.23 -16.57
C LEU A 100 2.67 7.44 -15.09
N LYS A 101 3.27 6.66 -14.21
CA LYS A 101 3.06 6.76 -12.76
C LYS A 101 4.40 6.70 -12.03
N GLU A 102 4.44 7.34 -10.88
CA GLU A 102 5.47 7.11 -9.88
C GLU A 102 4.80 6.53 -8.63
N ASN A 103 5.51 5.69 -7.90
CA ASN A 103 5.02 5.11 -6.65
C ASN A 103 6.11 5.00 -5.59
N PHE A 104 5.68 4.89 -4.34
CA PHE A 104 6.52 4.53 -3.22
C PHE A 104 5.88 3.35 -2.50
N SER A 105 6.69 2.33 -2.23
CA SER A 105 6.24 1.11 -1.54
C SER A 105 7.05 0.90 -0.27
N ALA A 106 6.35 0.52 0.80
CA ALA A 106 6.95 0.12 2.06
C ALA A 106 6.29 -1.18 2.56
N GLY A 107 7.04 -1.98 3.28
CA GLY A 107 6.59 -3.23 3.85
C GLY A 107 6.71 -3.26 5.37
N PRO A 108 6.42 -4.42 5.99
CA PRO A 108 6.44 -4.56 7.43
C PRO A 108 7.82 -4.27 8.01
N ASN A 109 7.84 -3.49 9.10
CA ASN A 109 9.06 -3.23 9.89
C ASN A 109 9.21 -4.25 11.04
N THR A 110 8.84 -5.50 10.79
CA THR A 110 8.87 -6.59 11.77
C THR A 110 9.74 -7.74 11.26
N LYS A 111 10.20 -8.59 12.17
CA LYS A 111 10.89 -9.82 11.79
C LYS A 111 9.90 -10.83 11.18
N PRO A 112 10.33 -11.63 10.20
CA PRO A 112 9.50 -12.69 9.67
C PRO A 112 9.04 -13.65 10.78
N PRO A 113 7.77 -14.11 10.74
CA PRO A 113 7.29 -15.11 11.68
C PRO A 113 8.02 -16.45 11.49
N PRO A 114 8.13 -17.27 12.54
CA PRO A 114 8.73 -18.59 12.43
C PRO A 114 8.00 -19.46 11.41
N GLY A 115 8.76 -20.18 10.57
CA GLY A 115 8.21 -21.15 9.61
C GLY A 115 7.88 -20.59 8.23
N ILE A 116 8.13 -19.31 7.97
CA ILE A 116 8.04 -18.74 6.62
C ILE A 116 9.17 -19.27 5.74
N ALA A 117 8.93 -19.53 4.47
CA ALA A 117 9.97 -19.92 3.52
C ALA A 117 11.03 -18.81 3.39
N SER A 118 12.30 -19.19 3.24
CA SER A 118 13.42 -18.25 3.28
C SER A 118 13.39 -17.20 2.17
N ASP A 119 12.92 -17.57 0.98
CA ASP A 119 12.74 -16.69 -0.17
C ASP A 119 11.57 -15.71 0.01
N GLU A 120 10.45 -16.18 0.55
CA GLU A 120 9.31 -15.31 0.93
C GLU A 120 9.71 -14.33 2.03
N ALA A 121 10.44 -14.81 3.06
CA ALA A 121 10.92 -13.96 4.14
C ALA A 121 11.86 -12.86 3.62
N VAL A 122 12.77 -13.19 2.72
CA VAL A 122 13.69 -12.24 2.10
C VAL A 122 12.94 -11.20 1.27
N PHE A 123 11.88 -11.57 0.56
CA PHE A 123 11.10 -10.64 -0.24
C PHE A 123 10.21 -9.73 0.62
N VAL A 124 9.34 -10.33 1.45
CA VAL A 124 8.31 -9.59 2.22
C VAL A 124 8.94 -8.75 3.35
N PHE A 125 10.03 -9.22 3.93
CA PHE A 125 10.72 -8.54 5.05
C PHE A 125 12.05 -7.90 4.61
N SER A 126 12.13 -7.51 3.33
CA SER A 126 13.24 -6.68 2.83
C SER A 126 13.28 -5.33 3.53
N GLU A 127 14.45 -4.72 3.59
CA GLU A 127 14.64 -3.42 4.24
C GLU A 127 13.92 -2.30 3.49
N ASN A 128 13.18 -1.48 4.21
CA ASN A 128 12.52 -0.31 3.65
C ASN A 128 13.53 0.78 3.27
N GLN A 129 13.28 1.47 2.17
CA GLN A 129 14.08 2.61 1.70
C GLN A 129 13.41 3.92 2.14
N TRP A 130 13.67 4.35 3.38
CA TRP A 130 13.01 5.53 3.94
C TRP A 130 13.65 6.84 3.50
N PRO A 131 12.87 7.83 3.01
CA PRO A 131 13.38 9.16 2.68
C PRO A 131 13.76 9.94 3.95
N GLN A 132 14.76 10.81 3.83
CA GLN A 132 15.11 11.75 4.89
C GLN A 132 14.20 12.98 4.92
N ASN A 133 13.52 13.26 3.82
CA ASN A 133 12.59 14.37 3.66
C ASN A 133 11.25 13.85 3.08
N PRO A 134 10.12 14.25 3.68
CA PRO A 134 10.00 14.98 4.95
C PRO A 134 10.51 14.14 6.14
N ALA A 135 11.02 14.80 7.18
CA ALA A 135 11.71 14.13 8.29
C ALA A 135 10.83 13.15 9.10
N ASP A 136 9.52 13.36 9.09
CA ASP A 136 8.53 12.51 9.78
C ASP A 136 7.86 11.46 8.87
N PHE A 137 8.36 11.27 7.64
CA PHE A 137 7.77 10.35 6.66
C PHE A 137 7.70 8.92 7.20
N GLN A 138 8.83 8.38 7.67
CA GLN A 138 8.90 7.03 8.21
C GLN A 138 7.94 6.84 9.39
N ASP A 139 7.96 7.73 10.38
CA ASP A 139 7.14 7.63 11.59
C ASP A 139 5.63 7.72 11.26
N ALA A 140 5.25 8.56 10.31
CA ALA A 140 3.86 8.66 9.87
C ALA A 140 3.38 7.38 9.16
N TRP A 141 4.21 6.80 8.30
CA TRP A 141 3.90 5.56 7.61
C TRP A 141 3.86 4.35 8.55
N GLU A 142 4.84 4.20 9.45
CA GLU A 142 4.87 3.11 10.44
C GLU A 142 3.71 3.18 11.44
N THR A 143 3.21 4.40 11.72
CA THR A 143 2.03 4.60 12.59
C THR A 143 0.74 4.22 11.85
N CYS A 144 0.68 4.43 10.54
CA CYS A 144 -0.50 4.11 9.71
C CYS A 144 -0.57 2.63 9.34
N TYR A 145 0.58 1.98 9.21
CA TYR A 145 0.71 0.58 8.83
C TYR A 145 0.36 -0.35 9.99
#